data_93df2c92ccdb9582ef6c6e7dfb318e70
#
_entry.id   93df2c92ccdb9582ef6c6e7dfb318e70
#
_cell.length_a   1.000
_cell.length_b   1.000
_cell.length_c   1.000
_cell.angle_alpha   90.00
_cell.angle_beta   90.00
_cell.angle_gamma   90.00
#
_symmetry.space_group_name_H-M   'P 1'
#
loop_
_entity.id
_entity.type
_entity.pdbx_description
1 polymer ?
#
loop_
_entity_poly.entity_id
_entity_poly.type
_entity_poly.pdbx_seq_one_letter_code
_entity_poly.pdbx_strand_id
1 'polypeptide(L)'
;MKRFFYFIVCCLCMAIVTPVTAEVPAEKKEKKEKKKEKKGKKKDTYVWEMPALTGDKDFDDYLNLCDSLNSKIENYKEDITFYEVAEIHILDENGEKDIRYHVVDSMGNLRSANKAFIQNFDLITAYPLITLDMTNLGLATTLATTSLPNLGLNSFSYAKYLKAGPILIGRGGKEMKEIYKSARHQAKMIKTLKEGKIDDVKALHAEVNAGSIDAGTASLKVIEMKKADYESAFEKITKEDSDNPITSNEIPEEVI
;
A
#
# COMPACT_ATOMS: atom_id res chain seq x y z
N MET A 1 15.57 -28.64 25.12
CA MET A 1 14.12 -28.35 25.02
C MET A 1 13.79 -27.05 24.27
N LYS A 2 14.61 -25.97 24.33
CA LYS A 2 14.33 -24.70 23.60
C LYS A 2 14.39 -24.80 22.07
N ARG A 3 15.16 -25.71 21.48
CA ARG A 3 15.27 -25.87 20.01
C ARG A 3 14.08 -26.61 19.36
N PHE A 4 13.32 -27.36 20.15
CA PHE A 4 12.14 -28.11 19.65
C PHE A 4 10.91 -27.19 19.50
N PHE A 5 10.84 -26.13 20.31
CA PHE A 5 9.73 -25.18 20.28
C PHE A 5 9.75 -24.30 19.01
N TYR A 6 10.93 -23.92 18.53
CA TYR A 6 11.08 -23.15 17.29
C TYR A 6 10.66 -23.94 16.04
N PHE A 7 10.85 -25.26 16.06
CA PHE A 7 10.46 -26.11 14.92
C PHE A 7 8.93 -26.26 14.81
N ILE A 8 8.24 -26.31 15.93
CA ILE A 8 6.76 -26.42 15.95
C ILE A 8 6.11 -25.11 15.50
N VAL A 9 6.64 -23.94 15.88
CA VAL A 9 6.13 -22.64 15.46
C VAL A 9 6.35 -22.40 13.97
N CYS A 10 7.51 -22.79 13.41
CA CYS A 10 7.75 -22.74 11.97
C CYS A 10 6.84 -23.68 11.17
N CYS A 11 6.55 -24.88 11.66
CA CYS A 11 5.66 -25.83 10.98
C CYS A 11 4.21 -25.38 10.99
N LEU A 12 3.75 -24.70 12.05
CA LEU A 12 2.39 -24.13 12.13
C LEU A 12 2.21 -22.96 11.17
N CYS A 13 3.24 -22.15 10.93
CA CYS A 13 3.19 -21.05 9.95
C CYS A 13 3.17 -21.55 8.50
N MET A 14 3.74 -22.72 8.19
CA MET A 14 3.77 -23.28 6.83
C MET A 14 2.53 -24.07 6.46
N ALA A 15 1.71 -24.49 7.42
CA ALA A 15 0.49 -25.26 7.16
C ALA A 15 -0.71 -24.42 6.62
N ILE A 16 -0.56 -23.08 6.57
CA ILE A 16 -1.64 -22.17 6.15
C ILE A 16 -1.61 -21.85 4.64
N VAL A 17 -0.60 -22.31 3.88
CA VAL A 17 -0.40 -21.92 2.47
C VAL A 17 -0.26 -23.14 1.54
N THR A 18 -1.20 -24.08 1.58
CA THR A 18 -1.34 -25.03 0.46
C THR A 18 -2.77 -24.99 -0.09
N PRO A 19 -2.99 -24.54 -1.33
CA PRO A 19 -4.28 -24.76 -1.98
C PRO A 19 -4.38 -26.23 -2.40
N VAL A 20 -5.26 -26.97 -1.75
CA VAL A 20 -5.69 -28.28 -2.23
C VAL A 20 -6.56 -28.07 -3.46
N THR A 21 -6.01 -28.33 -4.64
CA THR A 21 -6.79 -28.45 -5.89
C THR A 21 -7.44 -29.85 -5.93
N ALA A 22 -8.67 -29.94 -5.48
CA ALA A 22 -9.53 -31.08 -5.77
C ALA A 22 -10.48 -30.69 -6.89
N GLU A 23 -10.46 -31.42 -7.99
CA GLU A 23 -11.42 -31.29 -9.09
C GLU A 23 -12.83 -31.63 -8.61
N VAL A 24 -13.74 -30.65 -8.73
CA VAL A 24 -15.17 -30.81 -8.37
C VAL A 24 -16.00 -30.84 -9.65
N PRO A 25 -16.95 -31.79 -9.83
CA PRO A 25 -17.79 -31.89 -11.01
C PRO A 25 -18.60 -30.61 -11.29
N ALA A 26 -18.85 -30.34 -12.58
CA ALA A 26 -19.37 -29.07 -13.11
C ALA A 26 -20.68 -28.57 -12.49
N GLU A 27 -21.59 -29.49 -12.12
CA GLU A 27 -22.91 -29.10 -11.57
C GLU A 27 -22.90 -28.43 -10.19
N LYS A 28 -21.81 -28.57 -9.42
CA LYS A 28 -21.67 -27.89 -8.12
C LYS A 28 -21.03 -26.47 -8.24
N LYS A 29 -20.45 -26.12 -9.41
CA LYS A 29 -19.85 -24.82 -9.62
C LYS A 29 -20.90 -23.70 -9.74
N GLU A 30 -21.98 -23.94 -10.47
CA GLU A 30 -23.04 -22.94 -10.70
C GLU A 30 -23.76 -22.50 -9.40
N LYS A 31 -24.01 -23.45 -8.47
CA LYS A 31 -24.60 -23.11 -7.16
C LYS A 31 -23.63 -22.39 -6.21
N LYS A 32 -22.31 -22.60 -6.37
CA LYS A 32 -21.29 -21.88 -5.57
C LYS A 32 -21.03 -20.47 -6.07
N GLU A 33 -21.13 -20.22 -7.38
CA GLU A 33 -20.98 -18.88 -7.95
C GLU A 33 -22.17 -17.99 -7.58
N LYS A 34 -23.41 -18.47 -7.71
CA LYS A 34 -24.62 -17.73 -7.26
C LYS A 34 -24.63 -17.46 -5.74
N LYS A 35 -23.90 -18.27 -4.94
CA LYS A 35 -23.75 -18.02 -3.50
C LYS A 35 -22.60 -17.06 -3.18
N LYS A 36 -21.59 -16.92 -4.08
CA LYS A 36 -20.51 -15.92 -3.98
C LYS A 36 -21.01 -14.53 -4.40
N GLU A 37 -21.84 -14.41 -5.43
CA GLU A 37 -22.42 -13.12 -5.84
C GLU A 37 -23.32 -12.48 -4.77
N LYS A 38 -24.05 -13.29 -3.98
CA LYS A 38 -24.86 -12.77 -2.87
C LYS A 38 -24.07 -12.41 -1.60
N LYS A 39 -22.78 -12.80 -1.49
CA LYS A 39 -21.86 -12.42 -0.41
C LYS A 39 -20.98 -11.20 -0.75
N GLY A 40 -21.08 -10.70 -1.98
CA GLY A 40 -20.37 -9.51 -2.41
C GLY A 40 -21.12 -8.24 -2.00
N LYS A 41 -20.65 -7.58 -0.95
CA LYS A 41 -20.87 -6.19 -0.52
C LYS A 41 -21.53 -6.03 0.86
N LYS A 42 -20.85 -6.52 1.87
CA LYS A 42 -20.66 -5.74 3.09
C LYS A 42 -19.16 -5.45 3.17
N LYS A 43 -18.74 -4.26 2.77
CA LYS A 43 -17.52 -3.67 3.28
C LYS A 43 -17.81 -3.42 4.76
N ASP A 44 -17.61 -4.42 5.61
CA ASP A 44 -17.48 -4.19 7.04
C ASP A 44 -16.19 -3.38 7.21
N THR A 45 -16.31 -2.07 7.16
CA THR A 45 -15.27 -1.15 7.60
C THR A 45 -15.17 -1.36 9.10
N TYR A 46 -14.25 -2.25 9.51
CA TYR A 46 -13.93 -2.40 10.92
C TYR A 46 -13.36 -1.07 11.41
N VAL A 47 -14.08 -0.42 12.31
CA VAL A 47 -13.64 0.80 12.98
C VAL A 47 -13.03 0.37 14.29
N TRP A 48 -11.74 0.69 14.48
CA TRP A 48 -11.05 0.50 15.74
C TRP A 48 -11.30 1.70 16.64
N GLU A 49 -11.73 1.42 17.86
CA GLU A 49 -11.83 2.41 18.94
C GLU A 49 -11.08 1.85 20.15
N MET A 50 -10.09 2.60 20.61
CA MET A 50 -9.28 2.23 21.76
C MET A 50 -10.14 2.20 23.02
N PRO A 51 -10.27 1.05 23.72
CA PRO A 51 -10.97 1.00 25.01
C PRO A 51 -10.12 1.61 26.12
N ALA A 52 -10.71 1.78 27.31
CA ALA A 52 -9.95 2.11 28.50
C ALA A 52 -8.95 0.97 28.81
N LEU A 53 -7.78 1.33 29.35
CA LEU A 53 -6.77 0.38 29.78
C LEU A 53 -7.29 -0.43 30.99
N THR A 54 -6.83 -1.68 31.07
CA THR A 54 -7.31 -2.67 32.03
C THR A 54 -6.52 -2.66 33.36
N GLY A 55 -5.25 -2.20 33.30
CA GLY A 55 -4.24 -2.34 34.34
C GLY A 55 -3.48 -3.67 34.30
N ASP A 56 -3.86 -4.62 33.42
CA ASP A 56 -3.07 -5.81 33.11
C ASP A 56 -2.08 -5.44 32.00
N LYS A 57 -0.79 -5.60 32.28
CA LYS A 57 0.26 -5.14 31.39
C LYS A 57 0.18 -5.80 30.01
N ASP A 58 0.00 -7.10 29.96
CA ASP A 58 0.04 -7.85 28.68
C ASP A 58 -1.18 -7.50 27.82
N PHE A 59 -2.32 -7.28 28.45
CA PHE A 59 -3.53 -6.87 27.74
C PHE A 59 -3.45 -5.42 27.28
N ASP A 60 -2.91 -4.53 28.10
CA ASP A 60 -2.75 -3.11 27.77
C ASP A 60 -1.70 -2.89 26.68
N ASP A 61 -0.59 -3.64 26.69
CA ASP A 61 0.40 -3.64 25.62
C ASP A 61 -0.23 -4.08 24.28
N TYR A 62 -1.08 -5.10 24.31
CA TYR A 62 -1.83 -5.53 23.14
C TYR A 62 -2.77 -4.43 22.59
N LEU A 63 -3.53 -3.76 23.45
CA LEU A 63 -4.43 -2.67 23.04
C LEU A 63 -3.65 -1.51 22.41
N ASN A 64 -2.53 -1.13 23.02
CA ASN A 64 -1.64 -0.08 22.50
C ASN A 64 -1.06 -0.45 21.13
N LEU A 65 -0.67 -1.71 20.91
CA LEU A 65 -0.20 -2.17 19.60
C LEU A 65 -1.31 -2.18 18.55
N CYS A 66 -2.54 -2.54 18.92
CA CYS A 66 -3.69 -2.42 18.02
C CYS A 66 -3.90 -0.97 17.57
N ASP A 67 -3.87 -0.03 18.52
CA ASP A 67 -4.07 1.40 18.25
C ASP A 67 -2.95 1.97 17.38
N SER A 68 -1.71 1.67 17.73
CA SER A 68 -0.53 2.09 16.97
C SER A 68 -0.57 1.57 15.52
N LEU A 69 -0.86 0.27 15.32
CA LEU A 69 -0.91 -0.31 13.97
C LEU A 69 -2.06 0.29 13.16
N ASN A 70 -3.27 0.45 13.78
CA ASN A 70 -4.40 1.06 13.10
C ASN A 70 -4.09 2.49 12.67
N SER A 71 -3.53 3.32 13.55
CA SER A 71 -3.17 4.70 13.26
C SER A 71 -2.14 4.79 12.14
N LYS A 72 -1.11 3.94 12.14
CA LYS A 72 -0.12 3.89 11.07
C LYS A 72 -0.75 3.55 9.72
N ILE A 73 -1.62 2.53 9.67
CA ILE A 73 -2.30 2.13 8.41
C ILE A 73 -3.16 3.29 7.88
N GLU A 74 -3.93 3.96 8.74
CA GLU A 74 -4.77 5.09 8.31
C GLU A 74 -3.92 6.26 7.82
N ASN A 75 -2.87 6.66 8.55
CA ASN A 75 -1.99 7.74 8.14
C ASN A 75 -1.36 7.47 6.76
N TYR A 76 -0.84 6.25 6.52
CA TYR A 76 -0.29 5.92 5.20
C TYR A 76 -1.34 5.92 4.08
N LYS A 77 -2.60 5.64 4.39
CA LYS A 77 -3.70 5.73 3.40
C LYS A 77 -4.09 7.16 3.09
N GLU A 78 -4.03 8.04 4.09
CA GLU A 78 -4.33 9.46 3.93
C GLU A 78 -3.19 10.20 3.21
N ASP A 79 -1.95 9.84 3.54
CA ASP A 79 -0.75 10.49 3.01
C ASP A 79 -0.38 10.04 1.59
N ILE A 80 -0.95 8.91 1.12
CA ILE A 80 -0.60 8.40 -0.19
C ILE A 80 -1.08 9.31 -1.31
N THR A 81 -0.14 9.82 -2.08
CA THR A 81 -0.41 10.52 -3.34
C THR A 81 -0.08 9.58 -4.50
N PHE A 82 -1.03 9.42 -5.41
CA PHE A 82 -0.78 8.64 -6.62
C PHE A 82 -0.17 9.55 -7.68
N TYR A 83 1.03 9.16 -8.12
CA TYR A 83 1.75 9.83 -9.18
C TYR A 83 1.73 8.98 -10.45
N GLU A 84 1.62 9.64 -11.59
CA GLU A 84 1.70 9.04 -12.91
C GLU A 84 2.74 9.81 -13.72
N VAL A 85 3.27 9.17 -14.76
CA VAL A 85 3.98 9.90 -15.82
C VAL A 85 2.98 10.18 -16.92
N ALA A 86 2.88 11.42 -17.36
CA ALA A 86 2.00 11.85 -18.43
C ALA A 86 2.77 12.45 -19.59
N GLU A 87 2.21 12.35 -20.77
CA GLU A 87 2.63 13.03 -21.99
C GLU A 87 1.96 14.41 -22.04
N ILE A 88 2.73 15.47 -21.91
CA ILE A 88 2.25 16.85 -21.90
C ILE A 88 2.40 17.43 -23.29
N HIS A 89 1.29 17.83 -23.89
CA HIS A 89 1.22 18.52 -25.17
C HIS A 89 1.14 20.03 -24.92
N ILE A 90 2.26 20.71 -25.14
CA ILE A 90 2.39 22.15 -24.93
C ILE A 90 2.02 22.83 -26.25
N LEU A 91 1.00 23.67 -26.20
CA LEU A 91 0.53 24.42 -27.35
C LEU A 91 1.04 25.87 -27.26
N ASP A 92 1.74 26.32 -28.29
CA ASP A 92 2.14 27.71 -28.42
C ASP A 92 1.01 28.58 -29.04
N GLU A 93 1.27 29.88 -29.20
CA GLU A 93 0.31 30.83 -29.79
C GLU A 93 0.03 30.55 -31.28
N ASN A 94 0.91 29.85 -31.97
CA ASN A 94 0.82 29.51 -33.39
C ASN A 94 0.14 28.14 -33.59
N GLY A 95 -0.14 27.41 -32.50
CA GLY A 95 -0.66 26.06 -32.53
C GLY A 95 0.41 24.99 -32.79
N GLU A 96 1.70 25.36 -32.72
CA GLU A 96 2.78 24.38 -32.73
C GLU A 96 2.76 23.60 -31.42
N LYS A 97 3.04 22.29 -31.53
CA LYS A 97 2.95 21.34 -30.43
C LYS A 97 4.34 20.85 -30.04
N ASP A 98 4.76 21.11 -28.79
CA ASP A 98 5.91 20.48 -28.16
C ASP A 98 5.41 19.36 -27.21
N ILE A 99 6.12 18.23 -27.17
CA ILE A 99 5.76 17.08 -26.34
C ILE A 99 6.82 16.89 -25.26
N ARG A 100 6.38 16.88 -24.00
CA ARG A 100 7.21 16.63 -22.84
C ARG A 100 6.60 15.56 -21.96
N TYR A 101 7.42 14.90 -21.15
CA TYR A 101 7.01 13.88 -20.21
C TYR A 101 7.29 14.35 -18.80
N HIS A 102 6.27 14.35 -17.95
CA HIS A 102 6.37 14.81 -16.56
C HIS A 102 5.59 13.92 -15.61
N VAL A 103 6.02 13.96 -14.35
CA VAL A 103 5.26 13.39 -13.25
C VAL A 103 4.05 14.28 -12.97
N VAL A 104 2.88 13.68 -12.84
CA VAL A 104 1.62 14.36 -12.53
C VAL A 104 0.88 13.65 -11.38
N ASP A 105 0.05 14.40 -10.69
CA ASP A 105 -0.89 13.81 -9.72
C ASP A 105 -2.15 13.26 -10.41
N SER A 106 -3.07 12.70 -9.62
CA SER A 106 -4.34 12.15 -10.11
C SER A 106 -5.22 13.18 -10.85
N MET A 107 -5.06 14.47 -10.52
CA MET A 107 -5.76 15.57 -11.17
C MET A 107 -5.07 16.07 -12.44
N GLY A 108 -3.87 15.60 -12.72
CA GLY A 108 -3.07 15.99 -13.90
C GLY A 108 -2.20 17.22 -13.69
N ASN A 109 -2.02 17.68 -12.44
CA ASN A 109 -1.08 18.77 -12.17
C ASN A 109 0.35 18.27 -12.19
N LEU A 110 1.25 19.07 -12.78
CA LEU A 110 2.69 18.79 -12.77
C LEU A 110 3.24 18.72 -11.35
N ARG A 111 4.09 17.73 -11.09
CA ARG A 111 4.71 17.50 -9.78
C ARG A 111 6.21 17.31 -9.91
N SER A 112 6.94 17.71 -8.88
CA SER A 112 8.38 17.48 -8.76
C SER A 112 8.65 15.96 -8.79
N ALA A 113 9.53 15.54 -9.71
CA ALA A 113 9.92 14.14 -9.83
C ALA A 113 10.72 13.68 -8.62
N ASN A 114 11.57 14.54 -8.04
CA ASN A 114 12.35 14.23 -6.86
C ASN A 114 11.46 14.06 -5.64
N LYS A 115 10.54 15.00 -5.41
CA LYS A 115 9.61 14.94 -4.27
C LYS A 115 8.69 13.71 -4.35
N ALA A 116 8.15 13.43 -5.55
CA ALA A 116 7.34 12.25 -5.78
C ALA A 116 8.14 10.94 -5.55
N PHE A 117 9.42 10.92 -5.95
CA PHE A 117 10.28 9.78 -5.71
C PHE A 117 10.53 9.57 -4.21
N ILE A 118 10.91 10.63 -3.45
CA ILE A 118 11.13 10.56 -1.99
C ILE A 118 9.89 10.00 -1.30
N GLN A 119 8.71 10.54 -1.60
CA GLN A 119 7.47 10.10 -0.97
C GLN A 119 7.19 8.60 -1.24
N ASN A 120 7.41 8.14 -2.46
CA ASN A 120 7.26 6.71 -2.77
C ASN A 120 8.33 5.87 -2.05
N PHE A 121 9.56 6.36 -1.95
CA PHE A 121 10.64 5.68 -1.25
C PHE A 121 10.35 5.52 0.24
N ASP A 122 9.81 6.56 0.89
CA ASP A 122 9.38 6.51 2.29
C ASP A 122 8.30 5.44 2.52
N LEU A 123 7.33 5.33 1.61
CA LEU A 123 6.31 4.29 1.66
C LEU A 123 6.89 2.88 1.48
N ILE A 124 7.89 2.73 0.59
CA ILE A 124 8.58 1.46 0.36
C ILE A 124 9.34 1.03 1.63
N THR A 125 10.06 1.96 2.25
CA THR A 125 10.87 1.70 3.46
C THR A 125 10.01 1.51 4.72
N ALA A 126 8.82 2.07 4.76
CA ALA A 126 7.86 1.88 5.85
C ALA A 126 7.27 0.46 5.89
N TYR A 127 7.15 -0.22 4.75
CA TYR A 127 6.49 -1.52 4.67
C TYR A 127 7.12 -2.62 5.56
N PRO A 128 8.46 -2.81 5.62
CA PRO A 128 9.09 -3.75 6.54
C PRO A 128 8.78 -3.44 8.01
N LEU A 129 8.72 -2.16 8.39
CA LEU A 129 8.43 -1.74 9.76
C LEU A 129 7.00 -2.09 10.16
N ILE A 130 6.04 -1.87 9.27
CA ILE A 130 4.65 -2.27 9.50
C ILE A 130 4.52 -3.80 9.56
N THR A 131 5.28 -4.53 8.76
CA THR A 131 5.31 -6.00 8.83
C THR A 131 5.83 -6.49 10.19
N LEU A 132 6.83 -5.81 10.76
CA LEU A 132 7.31 -6.07 12.11
C LEU A 132 6.23 -5.77 13.16
N ASP A 133 5.54 -4.64 13.05
CA ASP A 133 4.44 -4.29 13.95
C ASP A 133 3.31 -5.32 13.92
N MET A 134 2.94 -5.83 12.73
CA MET A 134 1.97 -6.90 12.58
C MET A 134 2.42 -8.20 13.28
N THR A 135 3.71 -8.51 13.18
CA THR A 135 4.30 -9.68 13.86
C THR A 135 4.24 -9.51 15.38
N ASN A 136 4.63 -8.34 15.89
CA ASN A 136 4.56 -8.01 17.31
C ASN A 136 3.12 -8.06 17.84
N LEU A 137 2.16 -7.55 17.08
CA LEU A 137 0.74 -7.63 17.42
C LEU A 137 0.24 -9.08 17.46
N GLY A 138 0.73 -9.95 16.58
CA GLY A 138 0.42 -11.38 16.61
C GLY A 138 0.89 -12.06 17.91
N LEU A 139 2.10 -11.73 18.36
CA LEU A 139 2.63 -12.21 19.65
C LEU A 139 1.84 -11.65 20.83
N ALA A 140 1.57 -10.34 20.84
CA ALA A 140 0.79 -9.69 21.90
C ALA A 140 -0.64 -10.22 21.96
N THR A 141 -1.26 -10.58 20.84
CA THR A 141 -2.59 -11.23 20.83
C THR A 141 -2.58 -12.53 21.62
N THR A 142 -1.50 -13.31 21.51
CA THR A 142 -1.36 -14.56 22.27
C THR A 142 -1.22 -14.28 23.76
N LEU A 143 -0.38 -13.30 24.14
CA LEU A 143 -0.20 -12.91 25.56
C LEU A 143 -1.51 -12.36 26.15
N ALA A 144 -2.17 -11.46 25.46
CA ALA A 144 -3.46 -10.90 25.90
C ALA A 144 -4.55 -11.98 26.07
N THR A 145 -4.55 -13.02 25.21
CA THR A 145 -5.48 -14.14 25.34
C THR A 145 -5.22 -14.94 26.61
N THR A 146 -3.95 -15.13 26.98
CA THR A 146 -3.58 -15.85 28.20
C THR A 146 -3.77 -15.01 29.47
N SER A 147 -3.65 -13.69 29.40
CA SER A 147 -3.85 -12.77 30.52
C SER A 147 -5.34 -12.42 30.76
N LEU A 148 -6.21 -12.64 29.77
CA LEU A 148 -7.63 -12.28 29.86
C LEU A 148 -8.32 -12.77 31.15
N PRO A 149 -8.09 -13.99 31.67
CA PRO A 149 -8.67 -14.44 32.92
C PRO A 149 -8.26 -13.57 34.15
N ASN A 150 -7.07 -12.93 34.11
CA ASN A 150 -6.57 -12.08 35.18
C ASN A 150 -7.42 -10.81 35.37
N LEU A 151 -8.20 -10.42 34.35
CA LEU A 151 -9.11 -9.28 34.40
C LEU A 151 -10.37 -9.55 35.23
N GLY A 152 -10.55 -10.77 35.76
CA GLY A 152 -11.68 -11.12 36.63
C GLY A 152 -13.01 -10.91 35.89
N LEU A 153 -13.96 -10.18 36.54
CA LEU A 153 -15.29 -9.90 35.96
C LEU A 153 -15.25 -9.07 34.68
N ASN A 154 -14.19 -8.28 34.48
CA ASN A 154 -14.03 -7.46 33.29
C ASN A 154 -13.62 -8.29 32.05
N SER A 155 -13.17 -9.53 32.22
CA SER A 155 -12.74 -10.39 31.12
C SER A 155 -13.79 -10.53 30.02
N PHE A 156 -15.06 -10.64 30.37
CA PHE A 156 -16.16 -10.73 29.41
C PHE A 156 -16.30 -9.46 28.54
N SER A 157 -16.10 -8.29 29.15
CA SER A 157 -16.18 -7.00 28.43
C SER A 157 -15.01 -6.81 27.47
N TYR A 158 -13.82 -7.30 27.83
CA TYR A 158 -12.60 -7.14 27.06
C TYR A 158 -12.36 -8.26 26.03
N ALA A 159 -12.98 -9.43 26.19
CA ALA A 159 -12.84 -10.55 25.25
C ALA A 159 -13.18 -10.17 23.79
N LYS A 160 -14.12 -9.23 23.59
CA LYS A 160 -14.48 -8.75 22.25
C LYS A 160 -13.32 -8.06 21.52
N TYR A 161 -12.39 -7.44 22.24
CA TYR A 161 -11.26 -6.73 21.66
C TYR A 161 -10.15 -7.66 21.16
N LEU A 162 -10.08 -8.92 21.63
CA LEU A 162 -9.13 -9.91 21.11
C LEU A 162 -9.29 -10.18 19.61
N LYS A 163 -10.45 -9.88 19.04
CA LYS A 163 -10.68 -9.98 17.59
C LYS A 163 -9.98 -8.88 16.78
N ALA A 164 -9.60 -7.78 17.42
CA ALA A 164 -8.99 -6.63 16.78
C ALA A 164 -7.63 -6.99 16.15
N GLY A 165 -6.75 -7.66 16.90
CA GLY A 165 -5.42 -8.03 16.41
C GLY A 165 -5.44 -8.77 15.08
N PRO A 166 -6.11 -9.94 14.97
CA PRO A 166 -6.21 -10.65 13.69
C PRO A 166 -6.84 -9.83 12.56
N ILE A 167 -7.83 -8.99 12.85
CA ILE A 167 -8.46 -8.12 11.84
C ILE A 167 -7.48 -7.05 11.35
N LEU A 168 -6.78 -6.38 12.26
CA LEU A 168 -5.81 -5.34 11.93
C LEU A 168 -4.59 -5.91 11.19
N ILE A 169 -4.10 -7.09 11.59
CA ILE A 169 -3.03 -7.80 10.87
C ILE A 169 -3.48 -8.12 9.44
N GLY A 170 -4.69 -8.67 9.27
CA GLY A 170 -5.22 -9.00 7.95
C GLY A 170 -5.44 -7.77 7.07
N ARG A 171 -5.94 -6.68 7.67
CA ARG A 171 -6.13 -5.39 7.01
C ARG A 171 -4.77 -4.76 6.63
N GLY A 172 -3.84 -4.67 7.58
CA GLY A 172 -2.50 -4.13 7.36
C GLY A 172 -1.75 -4.90 6.28
N GLY A 173 -1.78 -6.24 6.34
CA GLY A 173 -1.15 -7.09 5.34
C GLY A 173 -1.70 -6.89 3.93
N LYS A 174 -3.00 -6.62 3.77
CA LYS A 174 -3.61 -6.35 2.48
C LYS A 174 -3.34 -4.93 2.00
N GLU A 175 -3.74 -3.92 2.79
CA GLU A 175 -3.70 -2.52 2.40
C GLU A 175 -2.26 -2.03 2.21
N MET A 176 -1.37 -2.33 3.15
CA MET A 176 0.04 -1.94 3.05
C MET A 176 0.79 -2.63 1.93
N LYS A 177 0.44 -3.88 1.61
CA LYS A 177 1.02 -4.57 0.45
C LYS A 177 0.60 -3.91 -0.87
N GLU A 178 -0.64 -3.44 -0.98
CA GLU A 178 -1.12 -2.71 -2.15
C GLU A 178 -0.41 -1.36 -2.28
N ILE A 179 -0.29 -0.60 -1.17
CA ILE A 179 0.46 0.66 -1.11
C ILE A 179 1.93 0.44 -1.52
N TYR A 180 2.61 -0.54 -0.93
CA TYR A 180 3.99 -0.88 -1.25
C TYR A 180 4.20 -1.19 -2.73
N LYS A 181 3.33 -2.02 -3.32
CA LYS A 181 3.42 -2.36 -4.75
C LYS A 181 3.23 -1.13 -5.64
N SER A 182 2.26 -0.27 -5.30
CA SER A 182 2.00 0.96 -6.02
C SER A 182 3.18 1.93 -5.92
N ALA A 183 3.68 2.16 -4.70
CA ALA A 183 4.82 3.04 -4.47
C ALA A 183 6.08 2.56 -5.21
N ARG A 184 6.36 1.25 -5.16
CA ARG A 184 7.49 0.66 -5.90
C ARG A 184 7.36 0.85 -7.40
N HIS A 185 6.18 0.64 -7.95
CA HIS A 185 5.94 0.83 -9.37
C HIS A 185 6.10 2.30 -9.78
N GLN A 186 5.52 3.23 -9.01
CA GLN A 186 5.65 4.66 -9.25
C GLN A 186 7.11 5.11 -9.15
N ALA A 187 7.85 4.68 -8.13
CA ALA A 187 9.26 4.99 -7.97
C ALA A 187 10.09 4.50 -9.18
N LYS A 188 9.80 3.30 -9.68
CA LYS A 188 10.44 2.75 -10.89
C LYS A 188 10.14 3.60 -12.12
N MET A 189 8.89 3.98 -12.35
CA MET A 189 8.51 4.86 -13.47
C MET A 189 9.21 6.22 -13.40
N ILE A 190 9.25 6.84 -12.22
CA ILE A 190 9.90 8.14 -12.00
C ILE A 190 11.41 8.04 -12.26
N LYS A 191 12.06 6.98 -11.76
CA LYS A 191 13.49 6.71 -12.04
C LYS A 191 13.76 6.59 -13.52
N THR A 192 12.98 5.76 -14.22
CA THR A 192 13.10 5.51 -15.65
C THR A 192 12.90 6.80 -16.46
N LEU A 193 11.94 7.66 -16.05
CA LEU A 193 11.74 8.99 -16.62
C LEU A 193 12.97 9.89 -16.45
N LYS A 194 13.56 9.92 -15.25
CA LYS A 194 14.77 10.72 -14.96
C LYS A 194 15.98 10.25 -15.78
N GLU A 195 16.05 8.98 -16.14
CA GLU A 195 17.07 8.41 -17.02
C GLU A 195 16.80 8.72 -18.51
N GLY A 196 15.69 9.38 -18.84
CA GLY A 196 15.31 9.72 -20.21
C GLY A 196 14.82 8.53 -21.06
N LYS A 197 14.50 7.40 -20.42
CA LYS A 197 14.08 6.15 -21.09
C LYS A 197 12.56 6.13 -21.29
N ILE A 198 12.06 6.94 -22.20
CA ILE A 198 10.61 7.13 -22.39
C ILE A 198 9.90 5.87 -22.85
N ASP A 199 10.50 5.06 -23.70
CA ASP A 199 9.90 3.82 -24.18
C ASP A 199 9.77 2.78 -23.05
N ASP A 200 10.71 2.75 -22.11
CA ASP A 200 10.64 1.91 -20.92
C ASP A 200 9.53 2.40 -19.97
N VAL A 201 9.34 3.72 -19.85
CA VAL A 201 8.20 4.31 -19.08
C VAL A 201 6.87 3.87 -19.67
N LYS A 202 6.73 3.90 -21.01
CA LYS A 202 5.53 3.44 -21.72
C LYS A 202 5.27 1.95 -21.49
N ALA A 203 6.34 1.13 -21.52
CA ALA A 203 6.25 -0.31 -21.24
C ALA A 203 5.79 -0.56 -19.79
N LEU A 204 6.36 0.11 -18.79
CA LEU A 204 5.97 0.00 -17.41
C LEU A 204 4.51 0.44 -17.17
N HIS A 205 4.05 1.47 -17.87
CA HIS A 205 2.65 1.91 -17.80
C HIS A 205 1.70 0.84 -18.36
N ALA A 206 2.07 0.22 -19.47
CA ALA A 206 1.29 -0.86 -20.09
C ALA A 206 1.18 -2.10 -19.19
N GLU A 207 2.23 -2.45 -18.43
CA GLU A 207 2.21 -3.56 -17.48
C GLU A 207 1.16 -3.35 -16.37
N VAL A 208 1.01 -2.12 -15.87
CA VAL A 208 -0.01 -1.80 -14.85
C VAL A 208 -1.41 -1.94 -15.41
N ASN A 209 -1.64 -1.44 -16.62
CA ASN A 209 -2.96 -1.51 -17.25
C ASN A 209 -3.35 -2.96 -17.64
N ALA A 210 -2.40 -3.80 -18.00
CA ALA A 210 -2.64 -5.21 -18.30
C ALA A 210 -3.01 -6.04 -17.04
N GLY A 211 -2.57 -5.61 -15.86
CA GLY A 211 -2.89 -6.25 -14.57
C GLY A 211 -4.16 -5.75 -13.89
N SER A 212 -4.77 -4.66 -14.38
CA SER A 212 -6.01 -4.09 -13.84
C SER A 212 -7.22 -4.59 -14.63
N ILE A 213 -8.33 -4.86 -13.93
CA ILE A 213 -9.59 -5.32 -14.50
C ILE A 213 -10.22 -4.27 -15.43
N ASP A 214 -9.83 -3.01 -15.29
CA ASP A 214 -10.09 -1.93 -16.24
C ASP A 214 -8.90 -1.76 -17.18
N ALA A 215 -8.86 -2.59 -18.22
CA ALA A 215 -7.92 -2.48 -19.33
C ALA A 215 -8.23 -1.24 -20.21
N GLY A 216 -8.29 -0.07 -19.60
CA GLY A 216 -8.33 1.22 -20.27
C GLY A 216 -6.92 1.58 -20.74
N THR A 217 -6.72 1.59 -22.01
CA THR A 217 -5.61 2.15 -22.80
C THR A 217 -4.19 1.95 -22.25
N ALA A 218 -3.42 1.10 -22.90
CA ALA A 218 -1.97 0.94 -22.72
C ALA A 218 -1.15 2.20 -23.13
N SER A 219 -1.75 3.39 -23.12
CA SER A 219 -1.12 4.66 -23.44
C SER A 219 -1.01 5.54 -22.24
N LEU A 220 0.08 6.28 -22.13
CA LEU A 220 0.23 7.32 -21.12
C LEU A 220 -0.91 8.33 -21.21
N LYS A 221 -1.30 8.90 -20.08
CA LYS A 221 -2.26 10.01 -20.02
C LYS A 221 -1.70 11.18 -20.82
N VAL A 222 -2.50 11.72 -21.74
CA VAL A 222 -2.15 12.90 -22.52
C VAL A 222 -2.85 14.11 -21.90
N ILE A 223 -2.06 15.14 -21.63
CA ILE A 223 -2.55 16.40 -21.06
C ILE A 223 -2.17 17.54 -22.01
N GLU A 224 -3.15 18.28 -22.47
CA GLU A 224 -2.92 19.49 -23.27
C GLU A 224 -2.80 20.70 -22.33
N MET A 225 -1.76 21.52 -22.57
CA MET A 225 -1.45 22.66 -21.72
C MET A 225 -0.99 23.83 -22.59
N LYS A 226 -1.44 25.04 -22.27
CA LYS A 226 -0.92 26.25 -22.93
C LYS A 226 0.52 26.49 -22.46
N LYS A 227 1.35 27.04 -23.35
CA LYS A 227 2.77 27.29 -23.08
C LYS A 227 2.98 28.10 -21.79
N ALA A 228 2.23 29.18 -21.58
CA ALA A 228 2.35 30.02 -20.37
C ALA A 228 2.01 29.27 -19.08
N ASP A 229 0.97 28.41 -19.12
CA ASP A 229 0.57 27.60 -17.95
C ASP A 229 1.63 26.54 -17.64
N TYR A 230 2.18 25.93 -18.72
CA TYR A 230 3.27 24.97 -18.59
C TYR A 230 4.53 25.63 -17.99
N GLU A 231 4.98 26.76 -18.51
CA GLU A 231 6.17 27.46 -18.01
C GLU A 231 6.04 27.83 -16.54
N SER A 232 4.88 28.36 -16.12
CA SER A 232 4.60 28.66 -14.72
C SER A 232 4.61 27.43 -13.81
N ALA A 233 4.04 26.32 -14.26
CA ALA A 233 4.05 25.07 -13.52
C ALA A 233 5.46 24.44 -13.48
N PHE A 234 6.19 24.52 -14.60
CA PHE A 234 7.54 23.98 -14.72
C PHE A 234 8.55 24.72 -13.83
N GLU A 235 8.44 26.04 -13.72
CA GLU A 235 9.27 26.83 -12.79
C GLU A 235 9.10 26.38 -11.35
N LYS A 236 7.86 26.12 -10.93
CA LYS A 236 7.56 25.63 -9.56
C LYS A 236 8.19 24.26 -9.29
N ILE A 237 8.01 23.30 -10.21
CA ILE A 237 8.57 21.95 -10.01
C ILE A 237 10.10 21.95 -10.07
N THR A 238 10.71 22.81 -10.91
CA THR A 238 12.17 22.94 -11.00
C THR A 238 12.75 23.48 -9.68
N LYS A 239 12.07 24.43 -9.06
CA LYS A 239 12.45 24.92 -7.73
C LYS A 239 12.31 23.82 -6.67
N GLU A 240 11.19 23.10 -6.66
CA GLU A 240 10.99 21.96 -5.74
C GLU A 240 12.07 20.88 -5.92
N ASP A 241 12.47 20.58 -7.16
CA ASP A 241 13.53 19.62 -7.47
C ASP A 241 14.91 20.11 -7.00
N SER A 242 15.18 21.42 -7.09
CA SER A 242 16.41 22.03 -6.58
C SER A 242 16.48 21.99 -5.05
N ASP A 243 15.36 22.17 -4.39
CA ASP A 243 15.26 22.11 -2.93
C ASP A 243 15.36 20.67 -2.39
N ASN A 244 15.09 19.66 -3.24
CA ASN A 244 15.14 18.23 -2.91
C ASN A 244 15.99 17.46 -3.93
N PRO A 245 17.31 17.72 -4.02
CA PRO A 245 18.16 17.06 -5.00
C PRO A 245 18.26 15.55 -4.68
N ILE A 246 17.97 14.72 -5.68
CA ILE A 246 18.22 13.28 -5.64
C ILE A 246 19.15 12.94 -6.79
N THR A 247 20.31 12.36 -6.47
CA THR A 247 21.19 11.81 -7.49
C THR A 247 20.76 10.39 -7.83
N SER A 248 20.86 10.01 -9.10
CA SER A 248 20.50 8.65 -9.57
C SER A 248 21.30 7.54 -8.85
N ASN A 249 22.45 7.88 -8.28
CA ASN A 249 23.31 6.94 -7.55
C ASN A 249 22.85 6.68 -6.11
N GLU A 250 21.95 7.51 -5.57
CA GLU A 250 21.40 7.36 -4.21
C GLU A 250 20.18 6.43 -4.15
N ILE A 251 19.74 5.94 -5.32
CA ILE A 251 18.59 5.07 -5.42
C ILE A 251 19.08 3.61 -5.41
N PRO A 252 18.91 2.87 -4.30
CA PRO A 252 19.31 1.46 -4.24
C PRO A 252 18.50 0.65 -5.27
N GLU A 253 19.19 -0.08 -6.15
CA GLU A 253 18.52 -0.94 -7.15
C GLU A 253 17.68 -2.04 -6.47
N GLU A 254 18.08 -2.47 -5.29
CA GLU A 254 17.42 -3.53 -4.52
C GLU A 254 16.03 -3.12 -3.98
N VAL A 255 15.75 -1.83 -3.89
CA VAL A 255 14.52 -1.27 -3.31
C VAL A 255 13.45 -1.03 -4.37
N ILE A 256 13.83 -0.93 -5.66
CA ILE A 256 12.98 -0.68 -6.80
C ILE A 256 12.90 -1.94 -7.67
#